data_bc0fa4b26eb79c6226d133b39bb3ecc5
#
_entry.id   bc0fa4b26eb79c6226d133b39bb3ecc5
#
_cell.length_a   1.000
_cell.length_b   1.000
_cell.length_c   1.000
_cell.angle_alpha   90.00
_cell.angle_beta   90.00
_cell.angle_gamma   90.00
#
_symmetry.space_group_name_H-M   'P 1'
#
loop_
_entity.id
_entity.type
_entity.pdbx_description
1 polymer ?
#
loop_
_entity_poly.entity_id
_entity_poly.type
_entity_poly.pdbx_seq_one_letter_code
_entity_poly.pdbx_strand_id
1 'polypeptide(L)'
;MGGFEDIFAHAFGRGFAQQRRHQNRDVQLQYTLELKDCFTGKTVTLQYQLPSGRNEFVEVNIPPGVKLGDVIRISNYGDDSIPNIPRGNLLLKVRINRIEGWDLDGLNLLHTTHVSVFDLITGAEKIITTPEGKQINLKIPKGTQPNTTFSIGGYGLPDSRSNHRGTIYVTIKGTVPKVNDSNILNQIEFFKSQLN
;
A
#
# COMPACT_ATOMS: atom_id res chain seq x y z
N MET A 1 -8.80 -45.45 47.77
CA MET A 1 -9.53 -44.34 47.09
C MET A 1 -8.63 -43.89 45.97
N GLY A 2 -8.78 -44.48 44.83
CA GLY A 2 -8.10 -44.10 43.60
C GLY A 2 -8.95 -44.56 42.48
N GLY A 3 -9.45 -43.68 41.65
CA GLY A 3 -10.30 -44.21 40.59
C GLY A 3 -10.89 -43.23 39.62
N PHE A 4 -10.84 -41.93 39.87
CA PHE A 4 -11.40 -40.96 38.90
C PHE A 4 -10.38 -40.22 38.06
N GLU A 5 -9.17 -40.10 38.49
CA GLU A 5 -8.11 -39.40 37.74
C GLU A 5 -7.56 -40.26 36.58
N ASP A 6 -7.47 -41.59 36.78
CA ASP A 6 -6.96 -42.49 35.72
C ASP A 6 -7.96 -42.68 34.55
N ILE A 7 -9.25 -42.53 34.79
CA ILE A 7 -10.28 -42.66 33.73
C ILE A 7 -10.31 -41.41 32.85
N PHE A 8 -10.05 -40.23 33.39
CA PHE A 8 -9.95 -38.98 32.63
C PHE A 8 -8.70 -38.93 31.74
N ALA A 9 -7.56 -39.41 32.24
CA ALA A 9 -6.33 -39.47 31.47
C ALA A 9 -6.42 -40.45 30.28
N HIS A 10 -7.20 -41.53 30.40
CA HIS A 10 -7.38 -42.51 29.31
C HIS A 10 -8.42 -42.08 28.27
N ALA A 11 -9.46 -41.33 28.68
CA ALA A 11 -10.54 -40.89 27.78
C ALA A 11 -10.19 -39.62 26.98
N PHE A 12 -9.38 -38.72 27.51
CA PHE A 12 -9.00 -37.44 26.85
C PHE A 12 -7.54 -37.31 26.41
N GLY A 13 -6.67 -38.27 26.80
CA GLY A 13 -5.23 -38.23 26.50
C GLY A 13 -4.82 -38.71 25.12
N ARG A 14 -5.71 -39.19 24.27
CA ARG A 14 -5.37 -39.79 22.95
C ARG A 14 -6.17 -39.25 21.76
N GLY A 15 -6.61 -38.01 21.77
CA GLY A 15 -7.51 -37.53 20.73
C GLY A 15 -7.16 -36.23 20.02
N PHE A 16 -6.19 -35.47 20.44
CA PHE A 16 -5.77 -34.25 19.74
C PHE A 16 -4.30 -34.24 19.35
N ALA A 17 -3.81 -35.35 18.84
CA ALA A 17 -2.71 -35.28 17.89
C ALA A 17 -3.31 -34.61 16.64
N GLN A 18 -3.22 -33.29 16.58
CA GLN A 18 -3.48 -32.50 15.37
C GLN A 18 -2.68 -33.19 14.25
N GLN A 19 -3.39 -33.91 13.40
CA GLN A 19 -2.82 -34.60 12.26
C GLN A 19 -2.17 -33.53 11.40
N ARG A 20 -0.89 -33.22 11.65
CA ARG A 20 -0.09 -32.37 10.77
C ARG A 20 -0.15 -33.09 9.42
N ARG A 21 -0.98 -32.58 8.52
CA ARG A 21 -0.98 -33.04 7.13
C ARG A 21 0.46 -32.94 6.68
N HIS A 22 1.12 -34.06 6.51
CA HIS A 22 2.44 -34.07 5.90
C HIS A 22 2.28 -33.49 4.50
N GLN A 23 2.76 -32.30 4.31
CA GLN A 23 2.75 -31.57 3.06
C GLN A 23 4.17 -31.09 2.81
N ASN A 24 4.59 -31.04 1.56
CA ASN A 24 5.83 -30.41 1.17
C ASN A 24 5.84 -28.93 1.60
N ARG A 25 7.01 -28.32 1.69
CA ARG A 25 7.19 -26.96 2.18
C ARG A 25 6.60 -25.94 1.21
N ASP A 26 6.10 -24.85 1.75
CA ASP A 26 5.72 -23.68 0.96
C ASP A 26 6.98 -22.99 0.42
N VAL A 27 6.89 -22.48 -0.82
CA VAL A 27 7.93 -21.66 -1.46
C VAL A 27 7.52 -20.21 -1.38
N GLN A 28 8.45 -19.33 -1.02
CA GLN A 28 8.19 -17.89 -0.93
C GLN A 28 8.89 -17.14 -2.05
N LEU A 29 8.16 -16.31 -2.78
CA LEU A 29 8.69 -15.38 -3.76
C LEU A 29 8.26 -13.95 -3.41
N GLN A 30 9.00 -12.98 -3.93
CA GLN A 30 8.64 -11.57 -3.86
C GLN A 30 8.36 -11.08 -5.28
N TYR A 31 7.29 -10.30 -5.42
CA TYR A 31 6.95 -9.66 -6.68
C TYR A 31 6.71 -8.16 -6.45
N THR A 32 7.33 -7.34 -7.29
CA THR A 32 7.22 -5.89 -7.20
C THR A 32 6.23 -5.39 -8.24
N LEU A 33 5.17 -4.75 -7.76
CA LEU A 33 4.14 -4.10 -8.56
C LEU A 33 4.45 -2.61 -8.72
N GLU A 34 4.04 -2.04 -9.84
CA GLU A 34 3.89 -0.60 -9.95
C GLU A 34 2.64 -0.15 -9.19
N LEU A 35 2.70 1.03 -8.57
CA LEU A 35 1.55 1.55 -7.80
C LEU A 35 0.25 1.63 -8.64
N LYS A 36 0.36 1.94 -9.95
CA LYS A 36 -0.79 1.95 -10.86
C LYS A 36 -1.47 0.58 -10.98
N ASP A 37 -0.70 -0.52 -10.95
CA ASP A 37 -1.22 -1.88 -11.06
C ASP A 37 -2.08 -2.25 -9.82
N CYS A 38 -1.85 -1.59 -8.68
CA CYS A 38 -2.67 -1.78 -7.48
C CYS A 38 -4.11 -1.25 -7.62
N PHE A 39 -4.37 -0.35 -8.58
CA PHE A 39 -5.72 0.16 -8.83
C PHE A 39 -6.56 -0.78 -9.70
N THR A 40 -5.94 -1.45 -10.66
CA THR A 40 -6.64 -2.25 -11.67
C THR A 40 -6.48 -3.75 -11.48
N GLY A 41 -5.49 -4.15 -10.67
CA GLY A 41 -5.01 -5.52 -10.63
C GLY A 41 -4.11 -5.84 -11.83
N LYS A 42 -3.47 -6.99 -11.80
CA LYS A 42 -2.55 -7.43 -12.86
C LYS A 42 -2.41 -8.95 -12.86
N THR A 43 -2.47 -9.53 -14.05
CA THR A 43 -2.07 -10.92 -14.25
C THR A 43 -0.59 -10.98 -14.60
N VAL A 44 0.16 -11.84 -13.91
CA VAL A 44 1.61 -11.99 -14.08
C VAL A 44 1.98 -13.46 -14.25
N THR A 45 2.91 -13.77 -15.14
CA THR A 45 3.51 -15.10 -15.26
C THR A 45 4.82 -15.10 -14.50
N LEU A 46 4.93 -15.97 -13.52
CA LEU A 46 6.14 -16.16 -12.72
C LEU A 46 6.88 -17.41 -13.19
N GLN A 47 8.20 -17.30 -13.30
CA GLN A 47 9.11 -18.44 -13.49
C GLN A 47 10.05 -18.51 -12.30
N TYR A 48 10.16 -19.68 -11.71
CA TYR A 48 11.05 -19.93 -10.57
C TYR A 48 11.50 -21.38 -10.52
N GLN A 49 12.57 -21.63 -9.78
CA GLN A 49 13.09 -22.98 -9.55
C GLN A 49 12.62 -23.50 -8.20
N LEU A 50 12.07 -24.70 -8.21
CA LEU A 50 11.69 -25.43 -7.00
C LEU A 50 12.92 -25.96 -6.27
N PRO A 51 12.82 -26.26 -4.95
CA PRO A 51 13.88 -26.93 -4.20
C PRO A 51 14.30 -28.27 -4.81
N SER A 52 13.39 -28.97 -5.50
CA SER A 52 13.68 -30.19 -6.28
C SER A 52 14.55 -29.95 -7.51
N GLY A 53 14.88 -28.70 -7.86
CA GLY A 53 15.62 -28.32 -9.06
C GLY A 53 14.77 -28.14 -10.32
N ARG A 54 13.47 -28.45 -10.28
CA ARG A 54 12.55 -28.29 -11.40
C ARG A 54 12.18 -26.83 -11.62
N ASN A 55 12.14 -26.37 -12.87
CA ASN A 55 11.61 -25.05 -13.22
C ASN A 55 10.08 -25.13 -13.24
N GLU A 56 9.44 -24.14 -12.65
CA GLU A 56 7.99 -24.01 -12.57
C GLU A 56 7.54 -22.69 -13.19
N PHE A 57 6.37 -22.73 -13.83
CA PHE A 57 5.71 -21.57 -14.42
C PHE A 57 4.30 -21.48 -13.84
N VAL A 58 3.91 -20.31 -13.38
CA VAL A 58 2.57 -20.09 -12.84
C VAL A 58 2.04 -18.73 -13.26
N GLU A 59 0.81 -18.71 -13.70
CA GLU A 59 0.07 -17.47 -13.93
C GLU A 59 -0.68 -17.09 -12.65
N VAL A 60 -0.43 -15.88 -12.16
CA VAL A 60 -1.00 -15.37 -10.91
C VAL A 60 -1.82 -14.12 -11.22
N ASN A 61 -3.09 -14.16 -10.88
CA ASN A 61 -3.95 -12.99 -10.93
C ASN A 61 -3.85 -12.22 -9.59
N ILE A 62 -3.26 -11.04 -9.66
CA ILE A 62 -3.13 -10.11 -8.54
C ILE A 62 -4.35 -9.18 -8.56
N PRO A 63 -5.22 -9.22 -7.53
CA PRO A 63 -6.44 -8.43 -7.54
C PRO A 63 -6.15 -6.93 -7.34
N PRO A 64 -7.07 -6.05 -7.75
CA PRO A 64 -7.00 -4.64 -7.38
C PRO A 64 -7.10 -4.48 -5.85
N GLY A 65 -6.49 -3.41 -5.32
CA GLY A 65 -6.50 -3.13 -3.88
C GLY A 65 -5.47 -3.91 -3.06
N VAL A 66 -4.57 -4.64 -3.72
CA VAL A 66 -3.45 -5.29 -3.04
C VAL A 66 -2.55 -4.24 -2.40
N LYS A 67 -2.07 -4.55 -1.17
CA LYS A 67 -1.27 -3.64 -0.35
C LYS A 67 0.18 -4.10 -0.26
N LEU A 68 1.04 -3.18 0.15
CA LEU A 68 2.43 -3.51 0.48
C LEU A 68 2.49 -4.58 1.57
N GLY A 69 3.18 -5.68 1.28
CA GLY A 69 3.38 -6.79 2.21
C GLY A 69 2.28 -7.86 2.19
N ASP A 70 1.21 -7.68 1.42
CA ASP A 70 0.21 -8.73 1.22
C ASP A 70 0.87 -10.00 0.68
N VAL A 71 0.31 -11.16 1.07
CA VAL A 71 0.77 -12.46 0.62
C VAL A 71 -0.35 -13.16 -0.14
N ILE A 72 -0.11 -13.40 -1.42
CA ILE A 72 -1.01 -14.16 -2.28
C ILE A 72 -0.58 -15.63 -2.24
N ARG A 73 -1.49 -16.50 -1.82
CA ARG A 73 -1.25 -17.95 -1.74
C ARG A 73 -1.76 -18.64 -3.00
N ILE A 74 -0.89 -19.37 -3.65
CA ILE A 74 -1.21 -20.19 -4.81
C ILE A 74 -1.02 -21.65 -4.41
N SER A 75 -2.10 -22.42 -4.36
CA SER A 75 -2.10 -23.80 -3.88
C SER A 75 -1.37 -24.73 -4.84
N ASN A 76 -0.61 -25.69 -4.31
CA ASN A 76 0.09 -26.74 -5.06
C ASN A 76 1.19 -26.25 -6.03
N TYR A 77 1.74 -25.05 -5.78
CA TYR A 77 2.86 -24.49 -6.54
C TYR A 77 4.13 -24.34 -5.69
N GLY A 78 4.15 -24.93 -4.48
CA GLY A 78 5.32 -25.00 -3.62
C GLY A 78 6.22 -26.20 -3.92
N ASP A 79 7.05 -26.57 -2.94
CA ASP A 79 8.00 -27.68 -3.02
C ASP A 79 7.30 -29.01 -3.35
N ASP A 80 8.00 -29.86 -4.11
CA ASP A 80 7.58 -31.20 -4.51
C ASP A 80 8.68 -32.25 -4.30
N SER A 81 9.66 -31.93 -3.45
CA SER A 81 10.85 -32.75 -3.23
C SER A 81 10.55 -34.12 -2.60
N ILE A 82 9.46 -34.23 -1.83
CA ILE A 82 9.08 -35.49 -1.18
C ILE A 82 7.96 -36.13 -2.00
N PRO A 83 8.23 -37.34 -2.61
CA PRO A 83 7.24 -38.07 -3.39
C PRO A 83 6.06 -38.54 -2.52
N ASN A 84 4.90 -38.71 -3.13
CA ASN A 84 3.67 -39.22 -2.49
C ASN A 84 3.12 -38.34 -1.35
N ILE A 85 3.62 -37.12 -1.19
CA ILE A 85 3.12 -36.14 -0.27
C ILE A 85 2.63 -34.93 -1.10
N PRO A 86 1.47 -34.31 -0.75
CA PRO A 86 0.96 -33.14 -1.47
C PRO A 86 2.02 -32.03 -1.56
N ARG A 87 2.03 -31.35 -2.68
CA ARG A 87 2.90 -30.19 -2.90
C ARG A 87 2.60 -29.09 -1.88
N GLY A 88 3.62 -28.32 -1.53
CA GLY A 88 3.47 -27.06 -0.80
C GLY A 88 2.74 -26.00 -1.63
N ASN A 89 2.61 -24.81 -1.08
CA ASN A 89 2.02 -23.66 -1.77
C ASN A 89 3.11 -22.69 -2.19
N LEU A 90 2.81 -21.88 -3.18
CA LEU A 90 3.59 -20.69 -3.48
C LEU A 90 2.97 -19.52 -2.70
N LEU A 91 3.80 -18.82 -1.93
CA LEU A 91 3.47 -17.62 -1.18
C LEU A 91 4.14 -16.43 -1.87
N LEU A 92 3.34 -15.65 -2.61
CA LEU A 92 3.84 -14.48 -3.33
C LEU A 92 3.67 -13.24 -2.46
N LYS A 93 4.78 -12.74 -1.91
CA LYS A 93 4.81 -11.51 -1.12
C LYS A 93 4.89 -10.29 -2.03
N VAL A 94 3.90 -9.41 -1.93
CA VAL A 94 3.79 -8.21 -2.75
C VAL A 94 4.69 -7.10 -2.21
N ARG A 95 5.48 -6.53 -3.10
CA ARG A 95 6.18 -5.26 -2.97
C ARG A 95 5.54 -4.24 -3.88
N ILE A 96 5.61 -2.94 -3.54
CA ILE A 96 5.09 -1.87 -4.38
C ILE A 96 6.22 -0.88 -4.61
N ASN A 97 6.47 -0.56 -5.88
CA ASN A 97 7.40 0.50 -6.24
C ASN A 97 6.84 1.85 -5.79
N ARG A 98 7.69 2.63 -5.13
CA ARG A 98 7.34 3.99 -4.76
C ARG A 98 7.30 4.86 -6.01
N ILE A 99 6.32 5.75 -6.07
CA ILE A 99 6.27 6.85 -7.03
C ILE A 99 6.68 8.10 -6.27
N GLU A 100 7.56 8.90 -6.86
CA GLU A 100 8.01 10.16 -6.26
C GLU A 100 6.82 11.05 -5.88
N GLY A 101 6.84 11.57 -4.66
CA GLY A 101 5.79 12.43 -4.12
C GLY A 101 4.53 11.68 -3.64
N TRP A 102 4.53 10.33 -3.67
CA TRP A 102 3.41 9.51 -3.21
C TRP A 102 3.86 8.44 -2.23
N ASP A 103 3.20 8.38 -1.09
CA ASP A 103 3.33 7.30 -0.11
C ASP A 103 1.99 6.58 0.09
N LEU A 104 2.06 5.36 0.66
CA LEU A 104 0.91 4.51 0.94
C LEU A 104 0.73 4.30 2.43
N ASP A 105 -0.51 4.44 2.90
CA ASP A 105 -0.96 4.03 4.23
C ASP A 105 -2.24 3.20 4.10
N GLY A 106 -2.08 1.88 4.07
CA GLY A 106 -3.17 0.94 3.81
C GLY A 106 -3.77 1.15 2.41
N LEU A 107 -5.01 1.60 2.34
CA LEU A 107 -5.69 1.98 1.10
C LEU A 107 -5.55 3.48 0.78
N ASN A 108 -5.01 4.26 1.72
CA ASN A 108 -4.89 5.69 1.54
C ASN A 108 -3.59 6.03 0.82
N LEU A 109 -3.64 7.14 0.07
CA LEU A 109 -2.49 7.73 -0.59
C LEU A 109 -2.12 9.02 0.12
N LEU A 110 -0.84 9.18 0.39
CA LEU A 110 -0.27 10.39 0.98
C LEU A 110 0.51 11.13 -0.11
N HIS A 111 0.20 12.41 -0.29
CA HIS A 111 0.87 13.27 -1.26
C HIS A 111 1.31 14.56 -0.60
N THR A 112 2.51 15.02 -0.95
CA THR A 112 2.98 16.34 -0.53
C THR A 112 3.09 17.24 -1.74
N THR A 113 2.44 18.41 -1.69
CA THR A 113 2.53 19.41 -2.75
C THR A 113 3.07 20.74 -2.22
N HIS A 114 3.85 21.42 -3.05
CA HIS A 114 4.46 22.70 -2.73
C HIS A 114 3.61 23.84 -3.32
N VAL A 115 3.35 24.85 -2.50
CA VAL A 115 2.52 26.02 -2.85
C VAL A 115 3.23 27.27 -2.37
N SER A 116 3.22 28.32 -3.18
CA SER A 116 3.80 29.62 -2.77
C SER A 116 3.09 30.17 -1.53
N VAL A 117 3.82 30.79 -0.64
CA VAL A 117 3.21 31.48 0.52
C VAL A 117 2.23 32.56 0.08
N PHE A 118 2.43 33.21 -1.05
CA PHE A 118 1.49 34.16 -1.60
C PHE A 118 0.17 33.50 -2.01
N ASP A 119 0.23 32.31 -2.63
CA ASP A 119 -0.95 31.55 -2.97
C ASP A 119 -1.69 31.04 -1.72
N LEU A 120 -0.95 30.76 -0.64
CA LEU A 120 -1.57 30.38 0.65
C LEU A 120 -2.31 31.57 1.28
N ILE A 121 -1.82 32.78 1.09
CA ILE A 121 -2.50 34.02 1.57
C ILE A 121 -3.77 34.30 0.75
N THR A 122 -3.66 34.28 -0.57
CA THR A 122 -4.73 34.67 -1.49
C THR A 122 -5.74 33.60 -1.83
N GLY A 123 -5.34 32.35 -1.65
CA GLY A 123 -6.02 31.14 -2.16
C GLY A 123 -5.53 30.77 -3.56
N ALA A 124 -5.62 29.50 -3.90
CA ALA A 124 -5.19 28.99 -5.20
C ALA A 124 -5.97 27.74 -5.59
N GLU A 125 -5.87 27.35 -6.86
CA GLU A 125 -6.30 26.05 -7.34
C GLU A 125 -5.09 25.30 -7.87
N LYS A 126 -4.97 24.02 -7.51
CA LYS A 126 -3.85 23.18 -7.92
C LYS A 126 -4.33 21.84 -8.47
N ILE A 127 -3.85 21.49 -9.66
CA ILE A 127 -4.13 20.20 -10.26
C ILE A 127 -3.19 19.17 -9.67
N ILE A 128 -3.73 18.11 -9.08
CA ILE A 128 -3.03 16.94 -8.58
C ILE A 128 -3.27 15.79 -9.55
N THR A 129 -2.22 15.26 -10.16
CA THR A 129 -2.33 14.05 -10.99
C THR A 129 -2.11 12.83 -10.11
N THR A 130 -3.12 11.99 -9.97
CA THR A 130 -3.05 10.77 -9.16
C THR A 130 -2.17 9.71 -9.82
N PRO A 131 -1.67 8.70 -9.05
CA PRO A 131 -0.94 7.56 -9.64
C PRO A 131 -1.73 6.75 -10.66
N GLU A 132 -3.07 6.84 -10.61
CA GLU A 132 -4.00 6.25 -11.58
C GLU A 132 -4.08 7.07 -12.88
N GLY A 133 -3.49 8.29 -12.93
CA GLY A 133 -3.54 9.20 -14.07
C GLY A 133 -4.74 10.16 -14.07
N LYS A 134 -5.58 10.15 -13.04
CA LYS A 134 -6.70 11.09 -12.91
C LYS A 134 -6.22 12.45 -12.42
N GLN A 135 -6.82 13.50 -12.95
CA GLN A 135 -6.58 14.86 -12.49
C GLN A 135 -7.65 15.29 -11.49
N ILE A 136 -7.21 15.86 -10.38
CA ILE A 136 -8.07 16.42 -9.33
C ILE A 136 -7.74 17.88 -9.17
N ASN A 137 -8.74 18.76 -9.26
CA ASN A 137 -8.56 20.17 -8.96
C ASN A 137 -8.72 20.37 -7.45
N LEU A 138 -7.60 20.62 -6.76
CA LEU A 138 -7.57 20.93 -5.33
C LEU A 138 -7.71 22.44 -5.14
N LYS A 139 -8.82 22.87 -4.55
CA LYS A 139 -9.04 24.25 -4.16
C LYS A 139 -8.42 24.52 -2.78
N ILE A 140 -7.48 25.45 -2.74
CA ILE A 140 -6.77 25.89 -1.53
C ILE A 140 -7.39 27.19 -1.08
N PRO A 141 -8.12 27.24 0.05
CA PRO A 141 -8.72 28.46 0.56
C PRO A 141 -7.67 29.51 0.92
N LYS A 142 -8.06 30.78 0.84
CA LYS A 142 -7.23 31.88 1.35
C LYS A 142 -6.92 31.70 2.83
N GLY A 143 -5.70 32.05 3.24
CA GLY A 143 -5.26 31.94 4.63
C GLY A 143 -4.91 30.51 5.05
N THR A 144 -4.78 29.56 4.10
CA THR A 144 -4.37 28.19 4.40
C THR A 144 -2.97 28.18 5.00
N GLN A 145 -2.82 27.51 6.15
CA GLN A 145 -1.54 27.40 6.83
C GLN A 145 -0.65 26.33 6.19
N PRO A 146 0.68 26.51 6.16
CA PRO A 146 1.62 25.44 5.83
C PRO A 146 1.39 24.21 6.71
N ASN A 147 1.60 23.02 6.13
CA ASN A 147 1.32 21.68 6.72
C ASN A 147 -0.17 21.36 6.90
N THR A 148 -1.10 22.19 6.42
CA THR A 148 -2.51 21.79 6.32
C THR A 148 -2.64 20.59 5.41
N THR A 149 -3.45 19.60 5.82
CA THR A 149 -3.73 18.40 5.03
C THR A 149 -5.18 18.40 4.58
N PHE A 150 -5.39 18.28 3.27
CA PHE A 150 -6.69 18.12 2.64
C PHE A 150 -6.97 16.64 2.40
N SER A 151 -8.20 16.19 2.62
CA SER A 151 -8.65 14.82 2.37
C SER A 151 -9.57 14.78 1.16
N ILE A 152 -9.29 13.85 0.23
CA ILE A 152 -10.07 13.64 -1.00
C ILE A 152 -10.52 12.20 -1.00
N GLY A 153 -11.75 11.95 -0.56
CA GLY A 153 -12.33 10.62 -0.43
C GLY A 153 -12.57 9.95 -1.77
N GLY A 154 -12.42 8.62 -1.83
CA GLY A 154 -12.74 7.82 -3.01
C GLY A 154 -11.66 7.82 -4.11
N TYR A 155 -10.50 8.41 -3.88
CA TYR A 155 -9.39 8.46 -4.82
C TYR A 155 -8.17 7.64 -4.40
N GLY A 156 -8.21 6.99 -3.24
CA GLY A 156 -7.20 6.01 -2.82
C GLY A 156 -7.33 4.67 -3.54
N LEU A 157 -6.59 3.66 -3.09
CA LEU A 157 -6.68 2.30 -3.62
C LEU A 157 -8.07 1.71 -3.41
N PRO A 158 -8.57 0.89 -4.34
CA PRO A 158 -9.80 0.14 -4.13
C PRO A 158 -9.59 -0.89 -3.00
N ASP A 159 -10.67 -1.25 -2.31
CA ASP A 159 -10.67 -2.37 -1.39
C ASP A 159 -11.09 -3.64 -2.14
N SER A 160 -10.27 -4.68 -2.10
CA SER A 160 -10.55 -5.96 -2.78
C SER A 160 -11.80 -6.68 -2.24
N ARG A 161 -12.33 -6.28 -1.08
CA ARG A 161 -13.46 -6.93 -0.39
C ARG A 161 -14.75 -6.13 -0.41
N SER A 162 -14.69 -4.87 -0.83
CA SER A 162 -15.84 -3.97 -0.86
C SER A 162 -15.73 -2.99 -2.02
N ASN A 163 -16.83 -2.27 -2.32
CA ASN A 163 -16.80 -1.19 -3.32
C ASN A 163 -16.17 0.11 -2.79
N HIS A 164 -15.54 0.07 -1.62
CA HIS A 164 -14.88 1.22 -1.04
C HIS A 164 -13.53 1.49 -1.69
N ARG A 165 -13.19 2.78 -1.74
CA ARG A 165 -11.84 3.24 -2.07
C ARG A 165 -11.30 4.07 -0.91
N GLY A 166 -10.01 4.01 -0.71
CA GLY A 166 -9.31 4.86 0.26
C GLY A 166 -9.38 6.35 -0.09
N THR A 167 -8.70 7.14 0.68
CA THR A 167 -8.65 8.61 0.61
C THR A 167 -7.26 9.05 0.15
N ILE A 168 -7.17 10.13 -0.63
CA ILE A 168 -5.92 10.86 -0.84
C ILE A 168 -5.83 11.94 0.23
N TYR A 169 -4.72 11.97 0.95
CA TYR A 169 -4.35 13.05 1.86
C TYR A 169 -3.26 13.90 1.20
N VAL A 170 -3.57 15.17 0.95
CA VAL A 170 -2.65 16.13 0.32
C VAL A 170 -2.15 17.11 1.37
N THR A 171 -0.89 17.01 1.74
CA THR A 171 -0.24 17.93 2.68
C THR A 171 0.40 19.09 1.92
N ILE A 172 0.04 20.30 2.29
CA ILE A 172 0.55 21.54 1.69
C ILE A 172 1.88 21.92 2.33
N LYS A 173 2.92 22.10 1.54
CA LYS A 173 4.19 22.69 1.96
C LYS A 173 4.30 24.10 1.40
N GLY A 174 4.38 25.10 2.29
CA GLY A 174 4.62 26.47 1.88
C GLY A 174 6.04 26.67 1.34
N THR A 175 6.19 27.31 0.20
CA THR A 175 7.48 27.73 -0.35
C THR A 175 7.56 29.24 -0.41
N VAL A 176 8.69 29.76 0.08
CA VAL A 176 9.00 31.20 -0.02
C VAL A 176 9.79 31.42 -1.29
N PRO A 177 9.25 32.17 -2.28
CA PRO A 177 10.01 32.49 -3.48
C PRO A 177 11.17 33.43 -3.18
N LYS A 178 12.27 33.27 -3.90
CA LYS A 178 13.39 34.22 -3.83
C LYS A 178 12.98 35.47 -4.62
N VAL A 179 12.99 36.62 -3.96
CA VAL A 179 12.70 37.92 -4.57
C VAL A 179 14.00 38.75 -4.57
N ASN A 180 14.51 39.10 -5.77
CA ASN A 180 15.73 39.88 -5.92
C ASN A 180 15.43 41.36 -6.33
N ASP A 181 14.19 41.68 -6.71
CA ASP A 181 13.78 43.00 -7.12
C ASP A 181 13.50 43.87 -5.88
N SER A 182 14.23 44.97 -5.72
CA SER A 182 14.10 45.90 -4.59
C SER A 182 12.69 46.55 -4.53
N ASN A 183 12.06 46.80 -5.68
CA ASN A 183 10.72 47.37 -5.69
C ASN A 183 9.70 46.38 -5.14
N ILE A 184 9.81 45.12 -5.50
CA ILE A 184 8.94 44.07 -4.99
C ILE A 184 9.18 43.85 -3.49
N LEU A 185 10.42 43.88 -3.03
CA LEU A 185 10.75 43.77 -1.59
C LEU A 185 10.12 44.93 -0.80
N ASN A 186 10.25 46.17 -1.28
CA ASN A 186 9.64 47.35 -0.64
C ASN A 186 8.10 47.24 -0.56
N GLN A 187 7.47 46.70 -1.61
CA GLN A 187 6.02 46.45 -1.58
C GLN A 187 5.63 45.39 -0.55
N ILE A 188 6.40 44.32 -0.46
CA ILE A 188 6.17 43.29 0.54
C ILE A 188 6.32 43.83 1.97
N GLU A 189 7.35 44.66 2.22
CA GLU A 189 7.54 45.34 3.51
C GLU A 189 6.39 46.27 3.84
N PHE A 190 5.89 47.03 2.87
CA PHE A 190 4.73 47.88 3.05
C PHE A 190 3.51 47.04 3.46
N PHE A 191 3.19 45.95 2.75
CA PHE A 191 2.07 45.09 3.13
C PHE A 191 2.26 44.43 4.51
N LYS A 192 3.48 44.02 4.84
CA LYS A 192 3.79 43.49 6.16
C LYS A 192 3.46 44.49 7.29
N SER A 193 3.73 45.79 7.06
CA SER A 193 3.41 46.81 8.05
C SER A 193 1.91 47.05 8.26
N GLN A 194 1.07 46.64 7.30
CA GLN A 194 -0.39 46.75 7.40
C GLN A 194 -1.05 45.55 8.10
N LEU A 195 -0.30 44.43 8.30
CA LEU A 195 -0.81 43.20 8.90
C LEU A 195 -0.46 43.06 10.40
N ASN A 196 0.36 43.97 10.92
CA ASN A 196 0.70 44.11 12.34
C ASN A 196 -0.03 45.31 12.92
#